data_1f21b20c0e0b9868a3e9e08a8d087770
#
_entry.id   1f21b20c0e0b9868a3e9e08a8d087770
#
_cell.length_a   1.000
_cell.length_b   1.000
_cell.length_c   1.000
_cell.angle_alpha   90.00
_cell.angle_beta   90.00
_cell.angle_gamma   90.00
#
_symmetry.space_group_name_H-M   'P 1'
#
loop_
_entity.id
_entity.type
_entity.pdbx_description
1 polymer ?
#
loop_
_entity_poly.entity_id
_entity_poly.type
_entity_poly.pdbx_seq_one_letter_code
_entity_poly.pdbx_strand_id
1 'polypeptide(L)'
;MVRRRLATVDAGLDAWSWLATGVVVLIAGILRFVGLSSPGGKIFDEVYYARDAYGLIDRGFEWNYKDGNPSYVVHPPLGKWLIGLGEWAFGYQDPESRVSVPGHLVTTSPEFGWRFSAAVIGTLSVLLLVRIGRRMFRSTALGCAAGLLLALDGFHLVLSRTALLDIFLLFFVLAAFGALVLDRDARRRRWERALEAGLDPTRPGRAGRPATDWRNWPWWRLAAGVLLGCACAVKWSALYFVPAFALLVLLWEVGVRRSAGVRRPWRDAVLDELPWFALAGVLMVGTYLATWSGWLLTDGGYYRLAANYPGAPLSDAPVVGPLINLFEYHKAAYGFHTGLDDPHKYQSWPWQWLLLGRPVAFYWSGDGGCGAASCAAEILLLGTPLLWWSFLPALVALAWLGVARRDWRAGAILLTVAAGLLPWFWFALDGRTMFSFYTAPALPFLVLAVVYVLGAIISPAEAGAGAVRAPVPAEAAHDRRVIGGVVVGAYVLLVALCFAYFYPIFVGRVIPYADWSARMWLDGRWI
;
A
#
# COMPACT_ATOMS: atom_id res chain seq x y z
N MET A 1 9.47 -10.59 35.56
CA MET A 1 10.27 -10.24 34.36
C MET A 1 9.56 -10.62 33.04
N VAL A 2 9.00 -11.83 32.91
CA VAL A 2 8.30 -12.29 31.69
C VAL A 2 7.09 -11.42 31.33
N ARG A 3 6.23 -11.06 32.29
CA ARG A 3 5.07 -10.16 32.07
C ARG A 3 5.47 -8.83 31.42
N ARG A 4 6.55 -8.20 31.89
CA ARG A 4 7.03 -6.92 31.32
C ARG A 4 7.53 -7.07 29.87
N ARG A 5 7.99 -8.27 29.48
CA ARG A 5 8.45 -8.59 28.12
C ARG A 5 7.30 -8.91 27.15
N LEU A 6 6.17 -9.40 27.66
CA LEU A 6 4.98 -9.74 26.89
C LEU A 6 3.95 -8.61 26.83
N ALA A 7 4.04 -7.62 27.72
CA ALA A 7 3.08 -6.52 27.83
C ALA A 7 2.80 -5.90 26.45
N THR A 8 1.52 -5.88 26.09
CA THR A 8 1.01 -5.20 24.90
C THR A 8 0.54 -3.80 25.28
N VAL A 9 0.42 -2.94 24.29
CA VAL A 9 -0.26 -1.66 24.51
C VAL A 9 -1.74 -1.95 24.63
N ASP A 10 -2.32 -1.60 25.75
CA ASP A 10 -3.76 -1.40 25.78
C ASP A 10 -4.04 -0.09 25.05
N ALA A 11 -4.37 -0.24 23.77
CA ALA A 11 -4.81 0.88 22.95
C ALA A 11 -6.29 1.11 23.25
N GLY A 12 -6.60 1.55 24.48
CA GLY A 12 -7.94 1.95 24.86
C GLY A 12 -8.57 2.85 23.79
N LEU A 13 -9.90 2.83 23.71
CA LEU A 13 -10.67 3.75 22.88
C LEU A 13 -10.50 5.16 23.46
N ASP A 14 -9.38 5.80 23.09
CA ASP A 14 -9.07 7.17 23.46
C ASP A 14 -9.75 8.11 22.45
N ALA A 15 -10.78 8.82 22.89
CA ALA A 15 -11.54 9.76 22.07
C ALA A 15 -10.64 10.81 21.42
N TRP A 16 -9.63 11.30 22.13
CA TRP A 16 -8.65 12.25 21.61
C TRP A 16 -7.87 11.71 20.42
N SER A 17 -7.47 10.43 20.48
CA SER A 17 -6.73 9.84 19.39
C SER A 17 -7.60 9.66 18.15
N TRP A 18 -8.91 9.42 18.32
CA TRP A 18 -9.84 9.36 17.19
C TRP A 18 -10.13 10.74 16.60
N LEU A 19 -10.29 11.76 17.46
CA LEU A 19 -10.45 13.13 16.98
C LEU A 19 -9.22 13.59 16.17
N ALA A 20 -8.01 13.41 16.71
CA ALA A 20 -6.78 13.73 15.99
C ALA A 20 -6.64 12.94 14.68
N THR A 21 -7.01 11.65 14.68
CA THR A 21 -7.07 10.84 13.46
C THR A 21 -8.06 11.43 12.47
N GLY A 22 -9.27 11.81 12.93
CA GLY A 22 -10.31 12.41 12.10
C GLY A 22 -9.86 13.69 11.41
N VAL A 23 -9.12 14.56 12.11
CA VAL A 23 -8.56 15.79 11.52
C VAL A 23 -7.59 15.46 10.36
N VAL A 24 -6.66 14.52 10.58
CA VAL A 24 -5.69 14.11 9.54
C VAL A 24 -6.41 13.49 8.34
N VAL A 25 -7.41 12.65 8.58
CA VAL A 25 -8.21 12.00 7.52
C VAL A 25 -9.06 13.03 6.77
N LEU A 26 -9.60 14.03 7.46
CA LEU A 26 -10.35 15.13 6.82
C LEU A 26 -9.45 15.94 5.88
N ILE A 27 -8.24 16.30 6.32
CA ILE A 27 -7.24 16.97 5.47
C ILE A 27 -6.94 16.10 4.24
N ALA A 28 -6.69 14.81 4.46
CA ALA A 28 -6.45 13.87 3.38
C ALA A 28 -7.61 13.77 2.39
N GLY A 29 -8.85 13.73 2.89
CA GLY A 29 -10.07 13.72 2.06
C GLY A 29 -10.21 14.99 1.24
N ILE A 30 -10.09 16.17 1.86
CA ILE A 30 -10.17 17.46 1.16
C ILE A 30 -9.16 17.50 -0.01
N LEU A 31 -7.90 17.16 0.23
CA LEU A 31 -6.86 17.18 -0.80
C LEU A 31 -7.18 16.22 -1.97
N ARG A 32 -7.89 15.12 -1.72
CA ARG A 32 -8.19 14.10 -2.73
C ARG A 32 -9.48 14.38 -3.50
N PHE A 33 -10.50 14.92 -2.84
CA PHE A 33 -11.81 15.12 -3.46
C PHE A 33 -12.01 16.49 -4.09
N VAL A 34 -11.36 17.56 -3.58
CA VAL A 34 -11.50 18.88 -4.18
C VAL A 34 -10.91 18.90 -5.59
N GLY A 35 -11.76 19.24 -6.57
CA GLY A 35 -11.38 19.27 -7.97
C GLY A 35 -11.01 17.90 -8.56
N LEU A 36 -11.60 16.80 -8.07
CA LEU A 36 -11.28 15.43 -8.52
C LEU A 36 -11.58 15.20 -10.01
N SER A 37 -12.58 15.92 -10.54
CA SER A 37 -12.97 15.88 -11.96
C SER A 37 -11.96 16.56 -12.91
N SER A 38 -10.98 17.28 -12.38
CA SER A 38 -9.99 17.99 -13.20
C SER A 38 -8.65 17.21 -13.22
N PRO A 39 -7.98 17.18 -14.40
CA PRO A 39 -8.43 17.66 -15.71
C PRO A 39 -9.52 16.77 -16.29
N GLY A 40 -10.26 17.31 -17.27
CA GLY A 40 -11.28 16.56 -18.01
C GLY A 40 -10.66 15.49 -18.89
N GLY A 41 -11.45 14.44 -19.17
CA GLY A 41 -11.02 13.27 -19.94
C GLY A 41 -10.18 12.28 -19.17
N LYS A 42 -9.79 11.20 -19.86
CA LYS A 42 -8.94 10.15 -19.32
C LYS A 42 -7.48 10.55 -19.45
N ILE A 43 -6.71 10.42 -18.37
CA ILE A 43 -5.28 10.70 -18.34
C ILE A 43 -4.48 9.43 -18.11
N PHE A 44 -3.30 9.33 -18.69
CA PHE A 44 -2.37 8.20 -18.54
C PHE A 44 -3.10 6.85 -18.71
N ASP A 45 -2.92 5.91 -17.80
CA ASP A 45 -3.53 4.57 -17.85
C ASP A 45 -5.05 4.54 -17.58
N GLU A 46 -5.69 5.69 -17.25
CA GLU A 46 -7.17 5.76 -17.17
C GLU A 46 -7.83 5.34 -18.50
N VAL A 47 -7.13 5.52 -19.62
CA VAL A 47 -7.60 5.09 -20.96
C VAL A 47 -7.88 3.59 -21.03
N TYR A 48 -7.16 2.79 -20.24
CA TYR A 48 -7.37 1.35 -20.12
C TYR A 48 -8.29 1.01 -18.97
N TYR A 49 -7.94 1.46 -17.74
CA TYR A 49 -8.59 0.98 -16.53
C TYR A 49 -10.02 1.45 -16.35
N ALA A 50 -10.38 2.67 -16.77
CA ALA A 50 -11.76 3.14 -16.73
C ALA A 50 -12.64 2.38 -17.74
N ARG A 51 -12.13 2.12 -18.95
CA ARG A 51 -12.86 1.32 -19.94
C ARG A 51 -13.07 -0.14 -19.49
N ASP A 52 -12.01 -0.75 -18.99
CA ASP A 52 -12.06 -2.14 -18.53
C ASP A 52 -12.95 -2.28 -17.28
N ALA A 53 -12.95 -1.28 -16.41
CA ALA A 53 -13.79 -1.22 -15.22
C ALA A 53 -15.28 -1.16 -15.58
N TYR A 54 -15.63 -0.32 -16.56
CA TYR A 54 -17.00 -0.27 -17.07
C TYR A 54 -17.40 -1.62 -17.70
N GLY A 55 -16.52 -2.26 -18.46
CA GLY A 55 -16.78 -3.61 -19.02
C GLY A 55 -17.08 -4.65 -17.94
N LEU A 56 -16.37 -4.61 -16.81
CA LEU A 56 -16.66 -5.49 -15.68
C LEU A 56 -18.06 -5.25 -15.10
N ILE A 57 -18.47 -4.00 -14.94
CA ILE A 57 -19.81 -3.67 -14.39
C ILE A 57 -20.92 -4.03 -15.37
N ASP A 58 -20.73 -3.80 -16.67
CA ASP A 58 -21.74 -4.02 -17.72
C ASP A 58 -21.86 -5.51 -18.08
N ARG A 59 -20.74 -6.24 -18.16
CA ARG A 59 -20.69 -7.59 -18.74
C ARG A 59 -20.13 -8.67 -17.81
N GLY A 60 -19.48 -8.28 -16.70
CA GLY A 60 -18.75 -9.19 -15.82
C GLY A 60 -17.31 -9.47 -16.25
N PHE A 61 -16.86 -8.94 -17.40
CA PHE A 61 -15.50 -9.08 -17.93
C PHE A 61 -15.10 -7.84 -18.72
N GLU A 62 -13.82 -7.66 -18.96
CA GLU A 62 -13.27 -6.52 -19.67
C GLU A 62 -13.64 -6.57 -21.16
N TRP A 63 -14.17 -5.45 -21.66
CA TRP A 63 -14.70 -5.32 -23.01
C TRP A 63 -14.19 -4.07 -23.72
N ASN A 64 -13.75 -4.24 -24.95
CA ASN A 64 -13.40 -3.12 -25.82
C ASN A 64 -14.64 -2.69 -26.63
N TYR A 65 -15.30 -1.63 -26.18
CA TYR A 65 -16.51 -1.11 -26.83
C TYR A 65 -16.25 -0.51 -28.21
N LYS A 66 -15.03 -0.07 -28.51
CA LYS A 66 -14.65 0.48 -29.82
C LYS A 66 -14.57 -0.63 -30.87
N ASP A 67 -13.94 -1.75 -30.51
CA ASP A 67 -13.70 -2.87 -31.43
C ASP A 67 -14.77 -3.95 -31.31
N GLY A 68 -15.64 -3.90 -30.30
CA GLY A 68 -16.74 -4.84 -30.10
C GLY A 68 -16.27 -6.26 -29.72
N ASN A 69 -15.16 -6.39 -28.95
CA ASN A 69 -14.59 -7.67 -28.57
C ASN A 69 -14.10 -7.70 -27.11
N PRO A 70 -13.88 -8.91 -26.53
CA PRO A 70 -13.29 -9.02 -25.20
C PRO A 70 -11.87 -8.45 -25.17
N SER A 71 -11.57 -7.65 -24.13
CA SER A 71 -10.24 -7.09 -23.95
C SER A 71 -9.29 -8.12 -23.33
N TYR A 72 -8.11 -8.29 -23.95
CA TYR A 72 -6.97 -8.89 -23.27
C TYR A 72 -6.39 -7.88 -22.26
N VAL A 73 -6.28 -8.28 -21.01
CA VAL A 73 -5.73 -7.45 -19.97
C VAL A 73 -4.70 -8.22 -19.13
N VAL A 74 -3.68 -7.50 -18.66
CA VAL A 74 -2.51 -8.11 -18.01
C VAL A 74 -2.56 -8.04 -16.47
N HIS A 75 -3.53 -7.32 -15.92
CA HIS A 75 -3.71 -7.18 -14.49
C HIS A 75 -5.03 -7.81 -14.03
N PRO A 76 -5.05 -8.48 -12.85
CA PRO A 76 -6.25 -9.06 -12.27
C PRO A 76 -7.36 -8.03 -12.03
N PRO A 77 -8.63 -8.46 -11.87
CA PRO A 77 -9.77 -7.58 -12.03
C PRO A 77 -10.13 -6.71 -10.81
N LEU A 78 -9.66 -7.00 -9.57
CA LEU A 78 -10.19 -6.34 -8.36
C LEU A 78 -10.07 -4.82 -8.38
N GLY A 79 -8.91 -4.29 -8.80
CA GLY A 79 -8.73 -2.83 -8.86
C GLY A 79 -9.69 -2.17 -9.84
N LYS A 80 -9.96 -2.84 -10.97
CA LYS A 80 -10.93 -2.39 -11.97
C LYS A 80 -12.37 -2.51 -11.47
N TRP A 81 -12.72 -3.59 -10.75
CA TRP A 81 -14.02 -3.67 -10.06
C TRP A 81 -14.25 -2.49 -9.11
N LEU A 82 -13.22 -2.09 -8.36
CA LEU A 82 -13.33 -0.94 -7.46
C LEU A 82 -13.47 0.39 -8.21
N ILE A 83 -12.80 0.57 -9.34
CA ILE A 83 -13.00 1.73 -10.22
C ILE A 83 -14.43 1.72 -10.75
N GLY A 84 -14.89 0.59 -11.27
CA GLY A 84 -16.25 0.41 -11.80
C GLY A 84 -17.36 0.69 -10.78
N LEU A 85 -17.14 0.43 -9.49
CA LEU A 85 -18.10 0.85 -8.45
C LEU A 85 -18.30 2.37 -8.42
N GLY A 86 -17.26 3.15 -8.66
CA GLY A 86 -17.38 4.59 -8.78
C GLY A 86 -18.13 5.00 -10.05
N GLU A 87 -17.84 4.33 -11.17
CA GLU A 87 -18.55 4.54 -12.43
C GLU A 87 -20.04 4.17 -12.34
N TRP A 88 -20.34 3.05 -11.71
CA TRP A 88 -21.73 2.65 -11.42
C TRP A 88 -22.46 3.69 -10.59
N ALA A 89 -21.81 4.22 -9.55
CA ALA A 89 -22.44 5.17 -8.63
C ALA A 89 -22.65 6.54 -9.27
N PHE A 90 -21.68 7.05 -10.05
CA PHE A 90 -21.60 8.45 -10.48
C PHE A 90 -21.66 8.66 -12.00
N GLY A 91 -21.63 7.60 -12.78
CA GLY A 91 -21.71 7.62 -14.24
C GLY A 91 -20.37 7.36 -14.93
N TYR A 92 -20.46 6.94 -16.18
CA TYR A 92 -19.34 6.68 -17.08
C TYR A 92 -19.62 7.27 -18.46
N GLN A 93 -18.59 7.82 -19.09
CA GLN A 93 -18.65 8.29 -20.47
C GLN A 93 -17.35 7.99 -21.20
N ASP A 94 -17.48 7.49 -22.42
CA ASP A 94 -16.39 7.29 -23.36
C ASP A 94 -16.80 7.78 -24.76
N PRO A 95 -16.35 9.00 -25.14
CA PRO A 95 -16.69 9.56 -26.44
C PRO A 95 -16.18 8.72 -27.63
N GLU A 96 -15.04 8.03 -27.48
CA GLU A 96 -14.44 7.23 -28.55
C GLU A 96 -15.30 6.00 -28.90
N SER A 97 -15.88 5.36 -27.90
CA SER A 97 -16.77 4.21 -28.06
C SER A 97 -18.25 4.58 -28.07
N ARG A 98 -18.59 5.88 -27.96
CA ARG A 98 -19.96 6.41 -27.90
C ARG A 98 -20.79 5.83 -26.74
N VAL A 99 -20.14 5.43 -25.67
CA VAL A 99 -20.80 4.98 -24.45
C VAL A 99 -21.04 6.18 -23.54
N SER A 100 -22.27 6.33 -23.04
CA SER A 100 -22.64 7.33 -22.05
C SER A 100 -23.71 6.75 -21.13
N VAL A 101 -23.38 6.61 -19.84
CA VAL A 101 -24.26 6.00 -18.84
C VAL A 101 -24.34 6.90 -17.62
N PRO A 102 -25.56 7.27 -17.18
CA PRO A 102 -25.75 8.06 -15.96
C PRO A 102 -25.40 7.23 -14.72
N GLY A 103 -25.04 7.93 -13.64
CA GLY A 103 -24.79 7.27 -12.35
C GLY A 103 -26.09 6.80 -11.69
N HIS A 104 -26.02 5.64 -11.01
CA HIS A 104 -27.16 5.07 -10.28
C HIS A 104 -27.48 5.82 -8.97
N LEU A 105 -26.49 6.46 -8.35
CA LEU A 105 -26.69 7.26 -7.15
C LEU A 105 -26.85 8.74 -7.49
N VAL A 106 -25.91 9.30 -8.20
CA VAL A 106 -25.91 10.70 -8.65
C VAL A 106 -25.15 10.77 -9.96
N THR A 107 -25.70 11.47 -10.94
CA THR A 107 -24.96 11.75 -12.18
C THR A 107 -24.03 12.93 -11.95
N THR A 108 -22.72 12.70 -12.13
CA THR A 108 -21.67 13.71 -12.03
C THR A 108 -20.88 13.76 -13.35
N SER A 109 -19.77 14.49 -13.37
CA SER A 109 -18.84 14.37 -14.47
C SER A 109 -18.25 12.93 -14.49
N PRO A 110 -18.01 12.35 -15.66
CA PRO A 110 -17.52 10.97 -15.77
C PRO A 110 -16.15 10.77 -15.09
N GLU A 111 -15.29 11.79 -15.09
CA GLU A 111 -13.99 11.76 -14.42
C GLU A 111 -14.13 11.53 -12.90
N PHE A 112 -15.15 12.13 -12.29
CA PHE A 112 -15.45 11.88 -10.89
C PHE A 112 -15.78 10.40 -10.66
N GLY A 113 -16.57 9.79 -11.55
CA GLY A 113 -16.95 8.38 -11.47
C GLY A 113 -15.73 7.45 -11.36
N TRP A 114 -14.86 7.45 -12.37
CA TRP A 114 -13.73 6.53 -12.36
C TRP A 114 -12.62 6.87 -11.34
N ARG A 115 -12.47 8.14 -10.90
CA ARG A 115 -11.47 8.56 -9.89
C ARG A 115 -11.95 8.41 -8.45
N PHE A 116 -13.27 8.29 -8.22
CA PHE A 116 -13.88 8.30 -6.89
C PHE A 116 -13.29 7.22 -5.96
N SER A 117 -13.24 5.97 -6.42
CA SER A 117 -12.76 4.86 -5.60
C SER A 117 -11.28 5.01 -5.23
N ALA A 118 -10.45 5.54 -6.13
CA ALA A 118 -9.06 5.86 -5.84
C ALA A 118 -8.93 6.93 -4.73
N ALA A 119 -9.76 7.97 -4.76
CA ALA A 119 -9.79 9.03 -3.74
C ALA A 119 -10.23 8.50 -2.36
N VAL A 120 -11.25 7.63 -2.32
CA VAL A 120 -11.69 6.95 -1.10
C VAL A 120 -10.56 6.08 -0.53
N ILE A 121 -10.00 5.20 -1.34
CA ILE A 121 -8.95 4.25 -0.93
C ILE A 121 -7.68 4.98 -0.49
N GLY A 122 -7.28 6.04 -1.19
CA GLY A 122 -6.16 6.89 -0.78
C GLY A 122 -6.41 7.57 0.57
N THR A 123 -7.64 8.03 0.83
CA THR A 123 -8.02 8.61 2.13
C THR A 123 -8.01 7.55 3.23
N LEU A 124 -8.53 6.35 2.97
CA LEU A 124 -8.50 5.22 3.90
C LEU A 124 -7.09 4.71 4.17
N SER A 125 -6.16 4.81 3.21
CA SER A 125 -4.75 4.48 3.41
C SER A 125 -4.12 5.39 4.46
N VAL A 126 -4.45 6.68 4.45
CA VAL A 126 -4.02 7.64 5.48
C VAL A 126 -4.58 7.26 6.85
N LEU A 127 -5.89 6.94 6.94
CA LEU A 127 -6.52 6.44 8.18
C LEU A 127 -5.77 5.23 8.73
N LEU A 128 -5.53 4.22 7.89
CA LEU A 128 -4.82 3.01 8.28
C LEU A 128 -3.42 3.33 8.80
N LEU A 129 -2.67 4.18 8.11
CA LEU A 129 -1.30 4.52 8.49
C LEU A 129 -1.26 5.26 9.84
N VAL A 130 -2.21 6.19 10.11
CA VAL A 130 -2.35 6.82 11.44
C VAL A 130 -2.53 5.76 12.52
N ARG A 131 -3.46 4.82 12.31
CA ARG A 131 -3.81 3.80 13.32
C ARG A 131 -2.69 2.78 13.52
N ILE A 132 -2.03 2.35 12.45
CA ILE A 132 -0.87 1.45 12.50
C ILE A 132 0.30 2.15 13.20
N GLY A 133 0.65 3.37 12.80
CA GLY A 133 1.73 4.16 13.40
C GLY A 133 1.49 4.41 14.90
N ARG A 134 0.27 4.85 15.27
CA ARG A 134 -0.12 5.00 16.68
C ARG A 134 0.11 3.71 17.47
N ARG A 135 -0.30 2.57 16.92
CA ARG A 135 -0.14 1.27 17.57
C ARG A 135 1.32 0.85 17.69
N MET A 136 2.09 0.98 16.63
CA MET A 136 3.51 0.60 16.60
C MET A 136 4.35 1.48 17.53
N PHE A 137 4.12 2.80 17.50
CA PHE A 137 4.95 3.77 18.23
C PHE A 137 4.38 4.14 19.62
N ARG A 138 3.18 3.67 19.95
CA ARG A 138 2.49 4.00 21.22
C ARG A 138 2.29 5.50 21.42
N SER A 139 2.10 6.23 20.35
CA SER A 139 1.99 7.69 20.34
C SER A 139 0.98 8.12 19.30
N THR A 140 -0.04 8.86 19.72
CA THR A 140 -1.02 9.47 18.82
C THR A 140 -0.34 10.51 17.92
N ALA A 141 0.59 11.29 18.47
CA ALA A 141 1.33 12.31 17.70
C ALA A 141 2.15 11.68 16.56
N LEU A 142 2.89 10.58 16.84
CA LEU A 142 3.65 9.88 15.80
C LEU A 142 2.75 9.18 14.79
N GLY A 143 1.61 8.64 15.24
CA GLY A 143 0.61 8.10 14.32
C GLY A 143 0.04 9.17 13.38
N CYS A 144 -0.35 10.32 13.93
CA CYS A 144 -0.85 11.46 13.14
C CYS A 144 0.24 12.03 12.22
N ALA A 145 1.50 12.09 12.66
CA ALA A 145 2.62 12.49 11.82
C ALA A 145 2.79 11.55 10.62
N ALA A 146 2.69 10.22 10.83
CA ALA A 146 2.74 9.24 9.74
C ALA A 146 1.63 9.47 8.71
N GLY A 147 0.38 9.62 9.17
CA GLY A 147 -0.73 9.88 8.26
C GLY A 147 -0.65 11.24 7.57
N LEU A 148 -0.21 12.29 8.27
CA LEU A 148 -0.07 13.62 7.70
C LEU A 148 1.04 13.67 6.64
N LEU A 149 2.19 13.05 6.90
CA LEU A 149 3.27 12.94 5.91
C LEU A 149 2.81 12.19 4.66
N LEU A 150 2.02 11.10 4.81
CA LEU A 150 1.44 10.39 3.67
C LEU A 150 0.37 11.24 2.96
N ALA A 151 -0.43 12.01 3.69
CA ALA A 151 -1.45 12.89 3.12
C ALA A 151 -0.85 14.03 2.29
N LEU A 152 0.33 14.53 2.73
CA LEU A 152 1.11 15.60 2.11
C LEU A 152 2.22 15.07 1.18
N ASP A 153 2.12 13.84 0.71
CA ASP A 153 3.00 13.31 -0.32
C ASP A 153 2.35 13.43 -1.70
N GLY A 154 3.07 14.09 -2.64
CA GLY A 154 2.59 14.31 -4.00
C GLY A 154 2.36 13.02 -4.77
N PHE A 155 3.25 12.04 -4.62
CA PHE A 155 3.13 10.73 -5.27
C PHE A 155 1.85 9.99 -4.83
N HIS A 156 1.60 9.94 -3.52
CA HIS A 156 0.38 9.33 -3.00
C HIS A 156 -0.88 10.14 -3.39
N LEU A 157 -0.78 11.47 -3.43
CA LEU A 157 -1.88 12.33 -3.84
C LEU A 157 -2.27 12.07 -5.29
N VAL A 158 -1.30 12.07 -6.22
CA VAL A 158 -1.55 11.82 -7.65
C VAL A 158 -2.18 10.46 -7.87
N LEU A 159 -1.63 9.38 -7.28
CA LEU A 159 -2.21 8.04 -7.37
C LEU A 159 -3.63 7.96 -6.77
N SER A 160 -3.91 8.77 -5.75
CA SER A 160 -5.25 8.82 -5.13
C SER A 160 -6.29 9.61 -5.93
N ARG A 161 -5.87 10.36 -6.97
CA ARG A 161 -6.72 11.20 -7.80
C ARG A 161 -6.81 10.73 -9.25
N THR A 162 -6.20 9.58 -9.53
CA THR A 162 -6.16 8.95 -10.85
C THR A 162 -6.66 7.51 -10.73
N ALA A 163 -7.43 7.03 -11.69
CA ALA A 163 -7.94 5.65 -11.69
C ALA A 163 -6.83 4.66 -12.08
N LEU A 164 -5.81 4.56 -11.22
CA LEU A 164 -4.70 3.62 -11.35
C LEU A 164 -4.79 2.50 -10.30
N LEU A 165 -4.23 1.34 -10.64
CA LEU A 165 -4.29 0.15 -9.78
C LEU A 165 -3.38 0.25 -8.55
N ASP A 166 -2.34 1.08 -8.61
CA ASP A 166 -1.27 1.13 -7.61
C ASP A 166 -1.74 1.61 -6.23
N ILE A 167 -2.73 2.50 -6.17
CA ILE A 167 -3.31 2.96 -4.90
C ILE A 167 -4.09 1.85 -4.18
N PHE A 168 -4.79 0.99 -4.93
CA PHE A 168 -5.50 -0.15 -4.36
C PHE A 168 -4.51 -1.23 -3.86
N LEU A 169 -3.45 -1.48 -4.61
CA LEU A 169 -2.36 -2.38 -4.20
C LEU A 169 -1.73 -1.90 -2.89
N LEU A 170 -1.33 -0.63 -2.81
CA LEU A 170 -0.79 0.01 -1.61
C LEU A 170 -1.72 -0.20 -0.41
N PHE A 171 -3.01 0.08 -0.59
CA PHE A 171 -4.02 -0.04 0.47
C PHE A 171 -4.11 -1.47 1.01
N PHE A 172 -4.25 -2.49 0.14
CA PHE A 172 -4.40 -3.87 0.59
C PHE A 172 -3.14 -4.42 1.24
N VAL A 173 -1.94 -4.06 0.75
CA VAL A 173 -0.67 -4.41 1.40
C VAL A 173 -0.56 -3.76 2.78
N LEU A 174 -0.89 -2.47 2.90
CA LEU A 174 -0.89 -1.75 4.17
C LEU A 174 -1.93 -2.33 5.16
N ALA A 175 -3.13 -2.67 4.68
CA ALA A 175 -4.18 -3.28 5.49
C ALA A 175 -3.77 -4.68 5.98
N ALA A 176 -3.16 -5.50 5.12
CA ALA A 176 -2.63 -6.80 5.51
C ALA A 176 -1.55 -6.67 6.60
N PHE A 177 -0.61 -5.74 6.44
CA PHE A 177 0.39 -5.44 7.47
C PHE A 177 -0.27 -4.98 8.79
N GLY A 178 -1.28 -4.10 8.71
CA GLY A 178 -2.04 -3.65 9.87
C GLY A 178 -2.73 -4.81 10.61
N ALA A 179 -3.34 -5.74 9.87
CA ALA A 179 -3.93 -6.95 10.42
C ALA A 179 -2.87 -7.83 11.12
N LEU A 180 -1.66 -7.98 10.54
CA LEU A 180 -0.58 -8.73 11.17
C LEU A 180 -0.05 -8.06 12.45
N VAL A 181 -0.02 -6.72 12.52
CA VAL A 181 0.31 -5.99 13.77
C VAL A 181 -0.73 -6.27 14.85
N LEU A 182 -2.03 -6.35 14.49
CA LEU A 182 -3.10 -6.74 15.40
C LEU A 182 -2.96 -8.19 15.84
N ASP A 183 -2.63 -9.12 14.92
CA ASP A 183 -2.39 -10.53 15.22
C ASP A 183 -1.24 -10.69 16.23
N ARG A 184 -0.12 -10.01 15.99
CA ARG A 184 1.03 -10.01 16.90
C ARG A 184 0.63 -9.64 18.32
N ASP A 185 -0.12 -8.58 18.49
CA ASP A 185 -0.55 -8.13 19.83
C ASP A 185 -1.57 -9.09 20.44
N ALA A 186 -2.49 -9.64 19.67
CA ALA A 186 -3.46 -10.64 20.13
C ALA A 186 -2.73 -11.92 20.61
N ARG A 187 -1.71 -12.37 19.87
CA ARG A 187 -0.90 -13.54 20.22
C ARG A 187 -0.11 -13.31 21.52
N ARG A 188 0.48 -12.14 21.70
CA ARG A 188 1.22 -11.79 22.93
C ARG A 188 0.29 -11.80 24.15
N ARG A 189 -0.90 -11.17 24.06
CA ARG A 189 -1.91 -11.22 25.13
C ARG A 189 -2.37 -12.65 25.47
N ARG A 190 -2.47 -13.50 24.44
CA ARG A 190 -2.83 -14.90 24.64
C ARG A 190 -1.76 -15.66 25.43
N TRP A 191 -0.49 -15.50 25.08
CA TRP A 191 0.63 -16.07 25.84
C TRP A 191 0.67 -15.55 27.26
N GLU A 192 0.48 -14.26 27.48
CA GLU A 192 0.42 -13.65 28.81
C GLU A 192 -0.66 -14.29 29.67
N ARG A 193 -1.91 -14.37 29.18
CA ARG A 193 -3.03 -15.01 29.87
C ARG A 193 -2.78 -16.50 30.17
N ALA A 194 -2.19 -17.23 29.24
CA ALA A 194 -1.89 -18.65 29.43
C ALA A 194 -0.84 -18.88 30.53
N LEU A 195 0.19 -18.03 30.58
CA LEU A 195 1.20 -18.05 31.64
C LEU A 195 0.62 -17.66 33.02
N GLU A 196 -0.32 -16.70 33.04
CA GLU A 196 -1.07 -16.33 34.24
C GLU A 196 -1.96 -17.48 34.75
N ALA A 197 -2.53 -18.26 33.83
CA ALA A 197 -3.30 -19.46 34.14
C ALA A 197 -2.45 -20.68 34.53
N GLY A 198 -1.12 -20.53 34.69
CA GLY A 198 -0.23 -21.58 35.17
C GLY A 198 0.36 -22.47 34.07
N LEU A 199 0.32 -22.05 32.78
CA LEU A 199 0.97 -22.78 31.70
C LEU A 199 2.48 -22.90 31.97
N ASP A 200 3.02 -24.12 31.93
CA ASP A 200 4.48 -24.38 31.97
C ASP A 200 5.04 -24.42 30.54
N PRO A 201 5.75 -23.38 30.09
CA PRO A 201 6.28 -23.30 28.72
C PRO A 201 7.45 -24.27 28.47
N THR A 202 8.02 -24.86 29.55
CA THR A 202 9.15 -25.79 29.44
C THR A 202 8.73 -27.21 29.09
N ARG A 203 7.45 -27.55 29.27
CA ARG A 203 6.91 -28.88 28.95
C ARG A 203 6.79 -29.11 27.46
N PRO A 204 7.19 -30.27 26.93
CA PRO A 204 7.03 -30.59 25.50
C PRO A 204 5.56 -30.85 25.14
N GLY A 205 5.23 -30.64 23.85
CA GLY A 205 3.92 -30.95 23.30
C GLY A 205 2.82 -29.95 23.63
N ARG A 206 1.55 -30.41 23.61
CA ARG A 206 0.36 -29.57 23.80
C ARG A 206 0.29 -28.89 25.17
N ALA A 207 0.89 -29.50 26.20
CA ALA A 207 0.92 -28.96 27.55
C ALA A 207 1.71 -27.64 27.70
N GLY A 208 2.63 -27.37 26.77
CA GLY A 208 3.39 -26.12 26.69
C GLY A 208 2.84 -25.09 25.71
N ARG A 209 1.58 -25.21 25.27
CA ARG A 209 0.94 -24.33 24.30
C ARG A 209 -0.33 -23.70 24.85
N PRO A 210 -0.62 -22.43 24.55
CA PRO A 210 -1.92 -21.87 24.85
C PRO A 210 -3.05 -22.66 24.15
N ALA A 211 -4.16 -22.89 24.84
CA ALA A 211 -5.32 -23.60 24.27
C ALA A 211 -5.86 -22.91 23.01
N THR A 212 -6.28 -23.71 22.03
CA THR A 212 -6.77 -23.24 20.72
C THR A 212 -8.25 -23.56 20.51
N ASP A 213 -9.14 -22.91 21.28
CA ASP A 213 -10.56 -22.86 20.89
C ASP A 213 -10.76 -21.86 19.72
N TRP A 214 -11.92 -21.89 19.06
CA TRP A 214 -12.22 -21.03 17.92
C TRP A 214 -12.14 -19.52 18.25
N ARG A 215 -12.42 -19.13 19.51
CA ARG A 215 -12.32 -17.74 20.00
C ARG A 215 -10.88 -17.26 20.02
N ASN A 216 -9.94 -18.17 20.06
CA ASN A 216 -8.51 -17.93 20.08
C ASN A 216 -7.83 -18.17 18.71
N TRP A 217 -8.58 -18.40 17.66
CA TRP A 217 -8.01 -18.49 16.31
C TRP A 217 -7.28 -17.21 15.93
N PRO A 218 -6.29 -17.26 15.04
CA PRO A 218 -5.55 -16.07 14.60
C PRO A 218 -6.35 -15.30 13.53
N TRP A 219 -7.54 -14.80 13.89
CA TRP A 219 -8.47 -14.15 12.96
C TRP A 219 -7.83 -13.01 12.18
N TRP A 220 -6.95 -12.22 12.81
CA TRP A 220 -6.24 -11.15 12.14
C TRP A 220 -5.23 -11.66 11.09
N ARG A 221 -4.63 -12.83 11.33
CA ARG A 221 -3.77 -13.50 10.35
C ARG A 221 -4.56 -14.02 9.17
N LEU A 222 -5.73 -14.62 9.42
CA LEU A 222 -6.64 -15.05 8.37
C LEU A 222 -7.15 -13.86 7.55
N ALA A 223 -7.50 -12.75 8.22
CA ALA A 223 -7.83 -11.50 7.54
C ALA A 223 -6.67 -10.97 6.69
N ALA A 224 -5.43 -11.06 7.17
CA ALA A 224 -4.25 -10.72 6.37
C ALA A 224 -4.12 -11.61 5.12
N GLY A 225 -4.47 -12.90 5.21
CA GLY A 225 -4.53 -13.80 4.04
C GLY A 225 -5.53 -13.32 3.00
N VAL A 226 -6.75 -12.95 3.42
CA VAL A 226 -7.78 -12.37 2.53
C VAL A 226 -7.28 -11.07 1.91
N LEU A 227 -6.70 -10.16 2.71
CA LEU A 227 -6.20 -8.87 2.23
C LEU A 227 -5.02 -9.01 1.25
N LEU A 228 -4.15 -10.02 1.45
CA LEU A 228 -3.11 -10.36 0.48
C LEU A 228 -3.71 -10.95 -0.80
N GLY A 229 -4.78 -11.74 -0.68
CA GLY A 229 -5.56 -12.20 -1.84
C GLY A 229 -6.12 -11.03 -2.66
N CYS A 230 -6.69 -10.02 -1.99
CA CYS A 230 -7.11 -8.77 -2.62
C CYS A 230 -5.93 -8.03 -3.26
N ALA A 231 -4.79 -7.92 -2.58
CA ALA A 231 -3.61 -7.27 -3.14
C ALA A 231 -3.11 -7.97 -4.42
N CYS A 232 -3.02 -9.32 -4.41
CA CYS A 232 -2.66 -10.12 -5.58
C CYS A 232 -3.70 -9.99 -6.70
N ALA A 233 -4.99 -9.82 -6.35
CA ALA A 233 -6.07 -9.61 -7.28
C ALA A 233 -6.12 -8.19 -7.89
N VAL A 234 -5.26 -7.29 -7.41
CA VAL A 234 -4.99 -5.98 -8.04
C VAL A 234 -3.76 -6.06 -8.96
N LYS A 235 -2.62 -6.48 -8.41
CA LYS A 235 -1.35 -6.65 -9.18
C LYS A 235 -0.51 -7.79 -8.61
N TRP A 236 0.12 -8.58 -9.46
CA TRP A 236 0.94 -9.72 -9.02
C TRP A 236 2.21 -9.34 -8.23
N SER A 237 2.65 -8.09 -8.30
CA SER A 237 3.74 -7.61 -7.45
C SER A 237 3.43 -7.69 -5.94
N ALA A 238 2.16 -7.86 -5.55
CA ALA A 238 1.78 -8.21 -4.18
C ALA A 238 2.39 -9.53 -3.69
N LEU A 239 2.70 -10.46 -4.60
CA LEU A 239 3.33 -11.75 -4.26
C LEU A 239 4.67 -11.59 -3.53
N TYR A 240 5.40 -10.49 -3.73
CA TYR A 240 6.66 -10.24 -3.02
C TYR A 240 6.46 -10.02 -1.52
N PHE A 241 5.28 -9.54 -1.11
CA PHE A 241 4.95 -9.32 0.30
C PHE A 241 4.51 -10.61 1.01
N VAL A 242 4.07 -11.64 0.29
CA VAL A 242 3.60 -12.90 0.88
C VAL A 242 4.70 -13.60 1.69
N PRO A 243 5.88 -13.95 1.12
CA PRO A 243 6.96 -14.57 1.87
C PRO A 243 7.53 -13.64 2.95
N ALA A 244 7.58 -12.32 2.70
CA ALA A 244 8.06 -11.35 3.68
C ALA A 244 7.14 -11.31 4.92
N PHE A 245 5.83 -11.29 4.74
CA PHE A 245 4.88 -11.30 5.83
C PHE A 245 4.80 -12.65 6.55
N ALA A 246 4.94 -13.77 5.83
CA ALA A 246 5.07 -15.08 6.46
C ALA A 246 6.33 -15.16 7.34
N LEU A 247 7.47 -14.68 6.85
CA LEU A 247 8.71 -14.58 7.63
C LEU A 247 8.53 -13.66 8.85
N LEU A 248 7.89 -12.50 8.68
CA LEU A 248 7.62 -11.56 9.77
C LEU A 248 6.82 -12.22 10.89
N VAL A 249 5.73 -12.91 10.54
CA VAL A 249 4.88 -13.65 11.49
C VAL A 249 5.71 -14.73 12.19
N LEU A 250 6.49 -15.52 11.46
CA LEU A 250 7.32 -16.57 12.04
C LEU A 250 8.34 -16.00 13.04
N LEU A 251 9.01 -14.90 12.70
CA LEU A 251 9.97 -14.23 13.59
C LEU A 251 9.28 -13.71 14.87
N TRP A 252 8.08 -13.17 14.75
CA TRP A 252 7.29 -12.70 15.91
C TRP A 252 6.86 -13.87 16.80
N GLU A 253 6.43 -14.99 16.20
CA GLU A 253 6.04 -16.20 16.92
C GLU A 253 7.24 -16.86 17.65
N VAL A 254 8.41 -16.87 17.02
CA VAL A 254 9.65 -17.29 17.68
C VAL A 254 10.00 -16.33 18.82
N GLY A 255 9.86 -15.03 18.60
CA GLY A 255 10.15 -13.99 19.60
C GLY A 255 9.25 -14.10 20.84
N VAL A 256 7.95 -14.34 20.68
CA VAL A 256 7.02 -14.51 21.81
C VAL A 256 7.31 -15.79 22.60
N ARG A 257 7.59 -16.91 21.90
CA ARG A 257 7.96 -18.19 22.53
C ARG A 257 9.28 -18.11 23.31
N ARG A 258 10.28 -17.43 22.74
CA ARG A 258 11.54 -17.13 23.49
C ARG A 258 11.26 -16.31 24.74
N SER A 259 10.41 -15.28 24.64
CA SER A 259 10.06 -14.43 25.78
C SER A 259 9.27 -15.18 26.85
N ALA A 260 8.48 -16.18 26.46
CA ALA A 260 7.73 -17.07 27.35
C ALA A 260 8.59 -18.18 27.99
N GLY A 261 9.81 -18.44 27.49
CA GLY A 261 10.70 -19.48 28.00
C GLY A 261 10.52 -20.87 27.36
N VAL A 262 9.95 -20.95 26.16
CA VAL A 262 9.78 -22.19 25.42
C VAL A 262 11.16 -22.77 25.03
N ARG A 263 11.39 -24.09 25.24
CA ARG A 263 12.69 -24.74 25.02
C ARG A 263 13.12 -24.78 23.55
N ARG A 264 12.18 -24.99 22.62
CA ARG A 264 12.45 -25.12 21.18
C ARG A 264 11.61 -24.12 20.37
N PRO A 265 11.86 -22.80 20.53
CA PRO A 265 10.97 -21.76 20.01
C PRO A 265 10.82 -21.78 18.49
N TRP A 266 11.86 -22.14 17.73
CA TRP A 266 11.82 -22.24 16.27
C TRP A 266 10.97 -23.41 15.79
N ARG A 267 11.29 -24.62 16.30
CA ARG A 267 10.56 -25.83 15.92
C ARG A 267 9.07 -25.70 16.22
N ASP A 268 8.76 -25.24 17.43
CA ASP A 268 7.39 -25.15 17.90
C ASP A 268 6.64 -24.03 17.17
N ALA A 269 7.31 -22.94 16.80
CA ALA A 269 6.72 -21.91 15.97
C ALA A 269 6.35 -22.46 14.58
N VAL A 270 7.27 -23.13 13.89
CA VAL A 270 7.00 -23.70 12.56
C VAL A 270 5.85 -24.71 12.60
N LEU A 271 5.90 -25.66 13.52
CA LEU A 271 4.88 -26.73 13.60
C LEU A 271 3.49 -26.19 13.98
N ASP A 272 3.43 -25.20 14.86
CA ASP A 272 2.15 -24.62 15.31
C ASP A 272 1.54 -23.67 14.28
N GLU A 273 2.38 -22.98 13.51
CA GLU A 273 1.89 -21.94 12.60
C GLU A 273 1.66 -22.46 11.17
N LEU A 274 2.25 -23.61 10.79
CA LEU A 274 2.10 -24.19 9.46
C LEU A 274 0.63 -24.39 9.02
N PRO A 275 -0.28 -24.96 9.85
CA PRO A 275 -1.69 -25.07 9.47
C PRO A 275 -2.36 -23.72 9.24
N TRP A 276 -1.98 -22.69 10.00
CA TRP A 276 -2.54 -21.35 9.87
C TRP A 276 -2.01 -20.63 8.64
N PHE A 277 -0.75 -20.86 8.26
CA PHE A 277 -0.21 -20.40 6.99
C PHE A 277 -0.90 -21.07 5.81
N ALA A 278 -1.14 -22.39 5.89
CA ALA A 278 -1.86 -23.11 4.86
C ALA A 278 -3.30 -22.56 4.70
N LEU A 279 -4.03 -22.37 5.81
CA LEU A 279 -5.37 -21.80 5.77
C LEU A 279 -5.39 -20.36 5.24
N ALA A 280 -4.44 -19.51 5.66
CA ALA A 280 -4.31 -18.16 5.13
C ALA A 280 -4.00 -18.17 3.63
N GLY A 281 -3.18 -19.13 3.16
CA GLY A 281 -2.91 -19.35 1.74
C GLY A 281 -4.15 -19.77 0.95
N VAL A 282 -4.95 -20.68 1.49
CA VAL A 282 -6.24 -21.08 0.88
C VAL A 282 -7.18 -19.89 0.79
N LEU A 283 -7.29 -19.08 1.84
CA LEU A 283 -8.11 -17.86 1.82
C LEU A 283 -7.59 -16.83 0.82
N MET A 284 -6.28 -16.67 0.71
CA MET A 284 -5.65 -15.79 -0.28
C MET A 284 -6.01 -16.22 -1.70
N VAL A 285 -5.84 -17.49 -2.06
CA VAL A 285 -6.16 -18.03 -3.38
C VAL A 285 -7.67 -17.97 -3.63
N GLY A 286 -8.49 -18.36 -2.65
CA GLY A 286 -9.95 -18.27 -2.76
C GLY A 286 -10.44 -16.85 -3.00
N THR A 287 -9.88 -15.87 -2.29
CA THR A 287 -10.19 -14.44 -2.52
C THR A 287 -9.76 -13.99 -3.91
N TYR A 288 -8.57 -14.37 -4.35
CA TYR A 288 -8.09 -14.09 -5.70
C TYR A 288 -9.05 -14.62 -6.77
N LEU A 289 -9.42 -15.91 -6.68
CA LEU A 289 -10.35 -16.54 -7.62
C LEU A 289 -11.76 -15.93 -7.56
N ALA A 290 -12.22 -15.54 -6.39
CA ALA A 290 -13.51 -14.89 -6.24
C ALA A 290 -13.60 -13.56 -7.00
N THR A 291 -12.50 -12.85 -7.19
CA THR A 291 -12.50 -11.61 -7.99
C THR A 291 -12.68 -11.85 -9.51
N TRP A 292 -12.41 -13.07 -9.96
CA TRP A 292 -12.63 -13.52 -11.35
C TRP A 292 -14.05 -14.06 -11.58
N SER A 293 -14.96 -13.94 -10.59
CA SER A 293 -16.32 -14.49 -10.68
C SER A 293 -17.08 -14.03 -11.93
N GLY A 294 -16.98 -12.77 -12.32
CA GLY A 294 -17.61 -12.29 -13.54
C GLY A 294 -17.13 -13.03 -14.79
N TRP A 295 -15.82 -13.16 -14.96
CA TRP A 295 -15.23 -13.92 -16.06
C TRP A 295 -15.55 -15.42 -15.98
N LEU A 296 -15.58 -16.01 -14.78
CA LEU A 296 -15.87 -17.45 -14.58
C LEU A 296 -17.33 -17.81 -14.85
N LEU A 297 -18.27 -16.91 -14.50
CA LEU A 297 -19.71 -17.13 -14.56
C LEU A 297 -20.35 -16.69 -15.89
N THR A 298 -19.58 -16.04 -16.78
CA THR A 298 -20.00 -15.62 -18.12
C THR A 298 -19.19 -16.32 -19.19
N ASP A 299 -19.64 -16.25 -20.44
CA ASP A 299 -18.98 -16.93 -21.57
C ASP A 299 -18.26 -15.98 -22.53
N GLY A 300 -18.35 -14.66 -22.31
CA GLY A 300 -17.87 -13.64 -23.25
C GLY A 300 -16.46 -13.13 -23.02
N GLY A 301 -15.78 -13.52 -21.93
CA GLY A 301 -14.46 -13.01 -21.58
C GLY A 301 -13.34 -13.47 -22.51
N TYR A 302 -12.22 -12.74 -22.54
CA TYR A 302 -11.04 -13.15 -23.31
C TYR A 302 -10.56 -14.54 -22.85
N TYR A 303 -10.27 -15.44 -23.79
CA TYR A 303 -9.89 -16.84 -23.54
C TYR A 303 -10.92 -17.68 -22.77
N ARG A 304 -12.19 -17.23 -22.64
CA ARG A 304 -13.19 -17.93 -21.85
C ARG A 304 -13.71 -19.22 -22.54
N LEU A 305 -13.93 -19.18 -23.84
CA LEU A 305 -14.38 -20.33 -24.66
C LEU A 305 -13.34 -20.66 -25.73
N ALA A 306 -12.99 -21.94 -25.86
CA ALA A 306 -12.02 -22.41 -26.87
C ALA A 306 -12.51 -22.18 -28.32
N ALA A 307 -13.80 -22.26 -28.56
CA ALA A 307 -14.40 -22.04 -29.88
C ALA A 307 -14.11 -20.63 -30.43
N ASN A 308 -13.88 -19.63 -29.56
CA ASN A 308 -13.59 -18.25 -29.98
C ASN A 308 -12.11 -18.00 -30.31
N TYR A 309 -11.23 -18.97 -29.99
CA TYR A 309 -9.78 -18.84 -30.16
C TYR A 309 -9.16 -20.10 -30.79
N PRO A 310 -9.41 -20.36 -32.05
CA PRO A 310 -8.89 -21.56 -32.73
C PRO A 310 -7.37 -21.65 -32.64
N GLY A 311 -6.86 -22.81 -32.24
CA GLY A 311 -5.43 -23.06 -32.09
C GLY A 311 -4.82 -22.64 -30.72
N ALA A 312 -5.57 -21.96 -29.85
CA ALA A 312 -5.15 -21.74 -28.49
C ALA A 312 -5.32 -23.03 -27.65
N PRO A 313 -4.47 -23.29 -26.64
CA PRO A 313 -4.52 -24.49 -25.79
C PRO A 313 -5.66 -24.41 -24.75
N LEU A 314 -6.87 -24.11 -25.20
CA LEU A 314 -8.06 -23.93 -24.37
C LEU A 314 -8.91 -25.19 -24.35
N SER A 315 -9.81 -25.30 -23.37
CA SER A 315 -10.68 -26.45 -23.15
C SER A 315 -12.14 -26.03 -23.02
N ASP A 316 -13.04 -26.76 -23.67
CA ASP A 316 -14.49 -26.63 -23.52
C ASP A 316 -15.08 -27.66 -22.54
N ALA A 317 -14.24 -28.40 -21.77
CA ALA A 317 -14.70 -29.36 -20.80
C ALA A 317 -15.55 -28.68 -19.71
N PRO A 318 -16.74 -29.22 -19.38
CA PRO A 318 -17.58 -28.65 -18.33
C PRO A 318 -16.82 -28.54 -16.99
N VAL A 319 -17.01 -27.44 -16.27
CA VAL A 319 -16.44 -27.13 -14.93
C VAL A 319 -14.91 -26.97 -14.94
N VAL A 320 -14.16 -27.88 -15.55
CA VAL A 320 -12.67 -27.83 -15.54
C VAL A 320 -12.14 -26.90 -16.63
N GLY A 321 -12.83 -26.83 -17.76
CA GLY A 321 -12.44 -25.97 -18.88
C GLY A 321 -12.19 -24.51 -18.48
N PRO A 322 -13.11 -23.85 -17.78
CA PRO A 322 -12.89 -22.48 -17.29
C PRO A 322 -11.62 -22.30 -16.43
N LEU A 323 -11.26 -23.29 -15.61
CA LEU A 323 -10.05 -23.21 -14.80
C LEU A 323 -8.77 -23.40 -15.64
N ILE A 324 -8.81 -24.30 -16.63
CA ILE A 324 -7.72 -24.48 -17.60
C ILE A 324 -7.54 -23.18 -18.40
N ASN A 325 -8.63 -22.62 -18.91
CA ASN A 325 -8.63 -21.42 -19.72
C ASN A 325 -8.14 -20.18 -18.92
N LEU A 326 -8.53 -20.10 -17.64
CA LEU A 326 -8.01 -19.07 -16.75
C LEU A 326 -6.51 -19.24 -16.52
N PHE A 327 -6.02 -20.47 -16.39
CA PHE A 327 -4.58 -20.74 -16.25
C PHE A 327 -3.82 -20.31 -17.52
N GLU A 328 -4.32 -20.64 -18.72
CA GLU A 328 -3.70 -20.20 -19.97
C GLU A 328 -3.75 -18.67 -20.14
N TYR A 329 -4.83 -18.02 -19.68
CA TYR A 329 -4.88 -16.55 -19.61
C TYR A 329 -3.77 -15.99 -18.70
N HIS A 330 -3.59 -16.58 -17.51
CA HIS A 330 -2.52 -16.16 -16.60
C HIS A 330 -1.13 -16.38 -17.19
N LYS A 331 -0.94 -17.46 -17.93
CA LYS A 331 0.31 -17.75 -18.62
C LYS A 331 0.60 -16.72 -19.72
N ALA A 332 -0.40 -16.32 -20.49
CA ALA A 332 -0.28 -15.25 -21.48
C ALA A 332 0.06 -13.90 -20.80
N ALA A 333 -0.63 -13.55 -19.70
CA ALA A 333 -0.33 -12.34 -18.93
C ALA A 333 1.09 -12.37 -18.31
N TYR A 334 1.54 -13.53 -17.83
CA TYR A 334 2.92 -13.71 -17.35
C TYR A 334 3.95 -13.49 -18.46
N GLY A 335 3.72 -14.07 -19.64
CA GLY A 335 4.57 -13.85 -20.82
C GLY A 335 4.69 -12.38 -21.21
N PHE A 336 3.56 -11.63 -21.16
CA PHE A 336 3.57 -10.19 -21.38
C PHE A 336 4.45 -9.46 -20.35
N HIS A 337 4.27 -9.78 -19.05
CA HIS A 337 5.02 -9.10 -18.00
C HIS A 337 6.52 -9.38 -18.01
N THR A 338 6.93 -10.57 -18.45
CA THR A 338 8.35 -10.94 -18.55
C THR A 338 9.00 -10.44 -19.85
N GLY A 339 8.22 -10.26 -20.92
CA GLY A 339 8.70 -9.76 -22.22
C GLY A 339 8.55 -8.24 -22.41
N LEU A 340 8.19 -7.48 -21.35
CA LEU A 340 8.02 -6.03 -21.47
C LEU A 340 9.38 -5.33 -21.43
N ASP A 341 10.00 -5.11 -22.59
CA ASP A 341 11.33 -4.51 -22.75
C ASP A 341 11.34 -3.28 -23.70
N ASP A 342 10.18 -2.93 -24.26
CA ASP A 342 10.05 -1.76 -25.12
C ASP A 342 10.48 -0.47 -24.37
N PRO A 343 11.38 0.36 -24.96
CA PRO A 343 11.81 1.61 -24.35
C PRO A 343 10.65 2.59 -24.18
N HIS A 344 10.58 3.23 -23.01
CA HIS A 344 9.57 4.24 -22.75
C HIS A 344 10.19 5.52 -22.19
N LYS A 345 9.70 6.70 -22.64
CA LYS A 345 10.24 8.02 -22.24
C LYS A 345 10.28 8.27 -20.74
N TYR A 346 9.36 7.66 -19.98
CA TYR A 346 9.30 7.76 -18.51
C TYR A 346 9.85 6.54 -17.79
N GLN A 347 10.51 5.62 -18.50
CA GLN A 347 11.18 4.48 -17.90
C GLN A 347 12.18 4.92 -16.83
N SER A 348 12.21 4.21 -15.72
CA SER A 348 13.11 4.47 -14.61
C SER A 348 13.53 3.19 -13.89
N TRP A 349 14.67 3.24 -13.24
CA TRP A 349 15.28 2.11 -12.55
C TRP A 349 15.10 2.20 -11.04
N PRO A 350 15.09 1.09 -10.29
CA PRO A 350 14.83 1.09 -8.86
C PRO A 350 15.73 2.01 -8.04
N TRP A 351 16.99 2.18 -8.44
CA TRP A 351 17.94 3.09 -7.77
C TRP A 351 17.62 4.58 -7.98
N GLN A 352 16.81 4.91 -8.97
CA GLN A 352 16.38 6.28 -9.24
C GLN A 352 15.12 6.67 -8.43
N TRP A 353 14.30 5.70 -8.01
CA TRP A 353 12.97 5.98 -7.49
C TRP A 353 12.98 6.81 -6.21
N LEU A 354 13.76 6.39 -5.19
CA LEU A 354 13.84 7.15 -3.93
C LEU A 354 14.58 8.50 -4.08
N LEU A 355 15.33 8.68 -5.16
CA LEU A 355 16.01 9.92 -5.49
C LEU A 355 15.16 10.84 -6.37
N LEU A 356 13.95 10.40 -6.76
CA LEU A 356 13.07 11.11 -7.70
C LEU A 356 13.76 11.37 -9.06
N GLY A 357 14.57 10.40 -9.53
CA GLY A 357 15.41 10.58 -10.71
C GLY A 357 14.65 10.66 -12.03
N ARG A 358 13.47 10.02 -12.14
CA ARG A 358 12.60 10.09 -13.32
C ARG A 358 11.15 9.87 -12.90
N PRO A 359 10.38 10.92 -12.60
CA PRO A 359 8.95 10.87 -12.37
C PRO A 359 8.20 10.61 -13.68
N VAL A 360 6.90 10.34 -13.60
CA VAL A 360 6.03 10.07 -14.74
C VAL A 360 5.02 11.20 -14.88
N ALA A 361 4.98 11.88 -16.03
CA ALA A 361 3.93 12.84 -16.33
C ALA A 361 2.66 12.07 -16.77
N PHE A 362 1.58 12.21 -15.99
CA PHE A 362 0.28 11.62 -16.30
C PHE A 362 -0.57 12.50 -17.20
N TYR A 363 -0.32 13.80 -17.17
CA TYR A 363 -1.02 14.79 -17.98
C TYR A 363 -0.11 15.97 -18.26
N TRP A 364 -0.21 16.53 -19.47
CA TRP A 364 0.41 17.77 -19.88
C TRP A 364 -0.49 18.54 -20.83
N SER A 365 -0.64 19.83 -20.62
CA SER A 365 -1.24 20.76 -21.58
C SER A 365 -0.53 22.12 -21.52
N GLY A 366 -0.29 22.70 -22.66
CA GLY A 366 0.11 24.10 -22.82
C GLY A 366 -1.09 25.05 -22.97
N ASP A 367 -2.29 24.51 -23.06
CA ASP A 367 -3.53 25.24 -23.26
C ASP A 367 -4.10 25.77 -21.94
N GLY A 368 -4.80 26.88 -22.00
CA GLY A 368 -5.48 27.49 -20.86
C GLY A 368 -4.89 28.83 -20.46
N GLY A 369 -5.75 29.73 -19.99
CA GLY A 369 -5.39 31.06 -19.54
C GLY A 369 -4.93 31.06 -18.08
N CYS A 370 -3.74 31.58 -17.81
CA CYS A 370 -3.21 31.81 -16.46
C CYS A 370 -2.88 33.29 -16.20
N GLY A 371 -3.22 34.18 -17.13
CA GLY A 371 -2.89 35.61 -17.06
C GLY A 371 -1.45 35.95 -17.48
N ALA A 372 -0.69 34.95 -18.02
CA ALA A 372 0.66 35.14 -18.58
C ALA A 372 0.66 34.83 -20.08
N ALA A 373 1.76 35.19 -20.75
CA ALA A 373 1.95 34.96 -22.20
C ALA A 373 2.03 33.46 -22.56
N SER A 374 2.52 32.62 -21.64
CA SER A 374 2.55 31.18 -21.80
C SER A 374 2.19 30.50 -20.48
N CYS A 375 1.40 29.43 -20.57
CA CYS A 375 0.88 28.69 -19.42
C CYS A 375 1.22 27.20 -19.57
N ALA A 376 1.20 26.49 -18.46
CA ALA A 376 1.36 25.03 -18.40
C ALA A 376 0.45 24.43 -17.34
N ALA A 377 -0.09 23.26 -17.64
CA ALA A 377 -0.78 22.40 -16.70
C ALA A 377 -0.15 21.02 -16.76
N GLU A 378 0.27 20.48 -15.64
CA GLU A 378 0.87 19.16 -15.56
C GLU A 378 0.34 18.38 -14.36
N ILE A 379 0.13 17.06 -14.53
CA ILE A 379 0.05 16.11 -13.41
C ILE A 379 1.29 15.26 -13.46
N LEU A 380 2.23 15.56 -12.57
CA LEU A 380 3.49 14.85 -12.44
C LEU A 380 3.43 13.90 -11.23
N LEU A 381 3.61 12.60 -11.48
CA LEU A 381 3.77 11.61 -10.41
C LEU A 381 5.13 11.78 -9.75
N LEU A 382 5.22 12.76 -8.88
CA LEU A 382 6.41 13.15 -8.15
C LEU A 382 6.12 13.08 -6.65
N GLY A 383 6.99 12.42 -5.89
CA GLY A 383 6.93 12.50 -4.43
C GLY A 383 7.31 13.88 -3.92
N THR A 384 6.82 14.26 -2.73
CA THR A 384 7.25 15.52 -2.11
C THR A 384 8.75 15.47 -1.83
N PRO A 385 9.59 16.27 -2.52
CA PRO A 385 11.03 16.06 -2.54
C PRO A 385 11.70 15.98 -1.18
N LEU A 386 11.36 16.87 -0.25
CA LEU A 386 11.94 16.85 1.10
C LEU A 386 11.63 15.56 1.85
N LEU A 387 10.43 15.00 1.69
CA LEU A 387 10.04 13.72 2.30
C LEU A 387 10.79 12.55 1.64
N TRP A 388 10.83 12.50 0.31
CA TRP A 388 11.45 11.39 -0.41
C TRP A 388 12.95 11.31 -0.22
N TRP A 389 13.65 12.45 -0.28
CA TRP A 389 15.09 12.48 -0.03
C TRP A 389 15.45 12.15 1.42
N SER A 390 14.52 12.26 2.37
CA SER A 390 14.72 11.81 3.74
C SER A 390 14.56 10.29 3.94
N PHE A 391 14.00 9.53 2.96
CA PHE A 391 13.82 8.09 3.10
C PHE A 391 15.15 7.34 3.23
N LEU A 392 16.14 7.64 2.40
CA LEU A 392 17.44 6.96 2.47
C LEU A 392 18.15 7.15 3.82
N PRO A 393 18.38 8.37 4.33
CA PRO A 393 18.98 8.56 5.65
C PRO A 393 18.11 7.99 6.76
N ALA A 394 16.77 8.02 6.61
CA ALA A 394 15.88 7.40 7.60
C ALA A 394 16.01 5.87 7.62
N LEU A 395 16.15 5.21 6.48
CA LEU A 395 16.37 3.75 6.40
C LEU A 395 17.71 3.35 7.02
N VAL A 396 18.79 4.12 6.76
CA VAL A 396 20.10 3.88 7.39
C VAL A 396 20.01 4.04 8.91
N ALA A 397 19.40 5.13 9.39
CA ALA A 397 19.20 5.37 10.82
C ALA A 397 18.31 4.30 11.45
N LEU A 398 17.24 3.89 10.77
CA LEU A 398 16.34 2.82 11.20
C LEU A 398 17.07 1.49 11.34
N ALA A 399 17.90 1.12 10.36
CA ALA A 399 18.69 -0.11 10.39
C ALA A 399 19.66 -0.09 11.58
N TRP A 400 20.42 1.00 11.74
CA TRP A 400 21.34 1.17 12.86
C TRP A 400 20.65 1.10 14.23
N LEU A 401 19.61 1.91 14.43
CA LEU A 401 18.87 1.94 15.68
C LEU A 401 18.13 0.62 15.95
N GLY A 402 17.61 -0.01 14.89
CA GLY A 402 16.90 -1.30 14.97
C GLY A 402 17.81 -2.41 15.46
N VAL A 403 19.02 -2.52 14.92
CA VAL A 403 20.03 -3.50 15.37
C VAL A 403 20.47 -3.19 16.80
N ALA A 404 20.85 -1.94 17.09
CA ALA A 404 21.35 -1.53 18.41
C ALA A 404 20.32 -1.74 19.53
N ARG A 405 19.03 -1.57 19.24
CA ARG A 405 17.93 -1.70 20.21
C ARG A 405 17.19 -3.04 20.13
N ARG A 406 17.49 -3.88 19.16
CA ARG A 406 16.74 -5.12 18.84
C ARG A 406 15.23 -4.86 18.75
N ASP A 407 14.87 -3.79 18.02
CA ASP A 407 13.49 -3.30 17.91
C ASP A 407 12.76 -4.03 16.78
N TRP A 408 11.71 -4.79 17.11
CA TRP A 408 10.90 -5.51 16.14
C TRP A 408 10.24 -4.59 15.09
N ARG A 409 9.97 -3.32 15.43
CA ARG A 409 9.36 -2.32 14.54
C ARG A 409 10.27 -2.00 13.38
N ALA A 410 11.55 -1.79 13.69
CA ALA A 410 12.55 -1.55 12.65
C ALA A 410 12.68 -2.75 11.70
N GLY A 411 12.75 -3.97 12.24
CA GLY A 411 12.79 -5.19 11.43
C GLY A 411 11.55 -5.35 10.53
N ALA A 412 10.36 -5.05 11.07
CA ALA A 412 9.12 -5.12 10.31
C ALA A 412 9.08 -4.11 9.15
N ILE A 413 9.45 -2.86 9.42
CA ILE A 413 9.50 -1.79 8.41
C ILE A 413 10.54 -2.13 7.33
N LEU A 414 11.77 -2.48 7.73
CA LEU A 414 12.85 -2.79 6.78
C LEU A 414 12.51 -3.99 5.89
N LEU A 415 11.94 -5.06 6.46
CA LEU A 415 11.55 -6.25 5.69
C LEU A 415 10.46 -5.91 4.67
N THR A 416 9.49 -5.08 5.04
CA THR A 416 8.40 -4.70 4.14
C THR A 416 8.88 -3.75 3.04
N VAL A 417 9.75 -2.78 3.36
CA VAL A 417 10.40 -1.93 2.35
C VAL A 417 11.25 -2.78 1.39
N ALA A 418 12.02 -3.73 1.92
CA ALA A 418 12.82 -4.65 1.11
C ALA A 418 11.95 -5.47 0.16
N ALA A 419 10.82 -6.01 0.62
CA ALA A 419 9.86 -6.74 -0.21
C ALA A 419 9.26 -5.87 -1.33
N GLY A 420 9.04 -4.58 -1.08
CA GLY A 420 8.49 -3.67 -2.07
C GLY A 420 9.49 -3.10 -3.09
N LEU A 421 10.79 -3.13 -2.77
CA LEU A 421 11.81 -2.50 -3.62
C LEU A 421 12.83 -3.48 -4.21
N LEU A 422 13.34 -4.45 -3.42
CA LEU A 422 14.45 -5.29 -3.86
C LEU A 422 14.14 -6.19 -5.07
N PRO A 423 12.93 -6.78 -5.21
CA PRO A 423 12.65 -7.62 -6.38
C PRO A 423 12.81 -6.88 -7.72
N TRP A 424 12.56 -5.58 -7.74
CA TRP A 424 12.69 -4.78 -8.96
C TRP A 424 14.13 -4.64 -9.47
N PHE A 425 15.14 -4.79 -8.59
CA PHE A 425 16.54 -4.82 -9.01
C PHE A 425 16.86 -6.03 -9.88
N TRP A 426 16.20 -7.17 -9.61
CA TRP A 426 16.33 -8.36 -10.46
C TRP A 426 15.81 -8.07 -11.88
N PHE A 427 14.60 -7.51 -11.98
CA PHE A 427 14.01 -7.16 -13.29
C PHE A 427 14.78 -6.05 -14.01
N ALA A 428 15.48 -5.20 -13.27
CA ALA A 428 16.37 -4.20 -13.87
C ALA A 428 17.57 -4.83 -14.59
N LEU A 429 18.06 -5.97 -14.10
CA LEU A 429 19.14 -6.71 -14.76
C LEU A 429 18.69 -7.36 -16.07
N ASP A 430 17.42 -7.72 -16.17
CA ASP A 430 16.82 -8.26 -17.38
C ASP A 430 16.37 -7.16 -18.39
N GLY A 431 16.65 -5.89 -18.09
CA GLY A 431 16.30 -4.76 -18.97
C GLY A 431 14.80 -4.43 -19.03
N ARG A 432 13.97 -5.01 -18.15
CA ARG A 432 12.51 -4.82 -18.14
C ARG A 432 12.13 -3.36 -18.00
N THR A 433 11.21 -2.87 -18.84
CA THR A 433 10.65 -1.52 -18.71
C THR A 433 9.88 -1.36 -17.41
N MET A 434 10.29 -0.38 -16.60
CA MET A 434 9.74 -0.13 -15.26
C MET A 434 9.51 1.38 -15.02
N PHE A 435 8.68 1.65 -14.02
CA PHE A 435 8.27 3.02 -13.69
C PHE A 435 8.32 3.27 -12.18
N SER A 436 8.47 4.53 -11.79
CA SER A 436 8.55 4.95 -10.38
C SER A 436 7.32 4.55 -9.56
N PHE A 437 6.12 4.40 -10.17
CA PHE A 437 4.91 4.01 -9.44
C PHE A 437 4.96 2.58 -8.87
N TYR A 438 5.92 1.74 -9.25
CA TYR A 438 6.14 0.44 -8.60
C TYR A 438 6.60 0.57 -7.14
N THR A 439 7.03 1.77 -6.73
CA THR A 439 7.35 2.07 -5.32
C THR A 439 6.10 2.20 -4.42
N ALA A 440 4.91 2.37 -5.00
CA ALA A 440 3.69 2.68 -4.26
C ALA A 440 3.44 1.78 -3.04
N PRO A 441 3.53 0.42 -3.10
CA PRO A 441 3.27 -0.42 -1.95
C PRO A 441 4.29 -0.27 -0.82
N ALA A 442 5.52 0.21 -1.11
CA ALA A 442 6.56 0.45 -0.12
C ALA A 442 6.42 1.80 0.59
N LEU A 443 5.73 2.78 -0.03
CA LEU A 443 5.67 4.16 0.43
C LEU A 443 5.18 4.33 1.88
N PRO A 444 4.10 3.70 2.35
CA PRO A 444 3.67 3.84 3.74
C PRO A 444 4.74 3.39 4.75
N PHE A 445 5.54 2.40 4.38
CA PHE A 445 6.61 1.86 5.22
C PHE A 445 7.86 2.75 5.20
N LEU A 446 8.14 3.41 4.10
CA LEU A 446 9.15 4.47 3.99
C LEU A 446 8.78 5.65 4.91
N VAL A 447 7.51 6.06 4.92
CA VAL A 447 7.00 7.07 5.85
C VAL A 447 7.14 6.60 7.31
N LEU A 448 6.81 5.33 7.63
CA LEU A 448 7.02 4.78 8.97
C LEU A 448 8.50 4.76 9.38
N ALA A 449 9.44 4.59 8.44
CA ALA A 449 10.87 4.68 8.71
C ALA A 449 11.26 6.10 9.16
N VAL A 450 10.78 7.13 8.46
CA VAL A 450 10.98 8.53 8.87
C VAL A 450 10.39 8.78 10.26
N VAL A 451 9.14 8.37 10.48
CA VAL A 451 8.45 8.56 11.76
C VAL A 451 9.13 7.80 12.91
N TYR A 452 9.73 6.64 12.65
CA TYR A 452 10.55 5.94 13.64
C TYR A 452 11.74 6.82 14.10
N VAL A 453 12.43 7.43 13.15
CA VAL A 453 13.58 8.33 13.42
C VAL A 453 13.11 9.57 14.16
N LEU A 454 12.02 10.20 13.72
CA LEU A 454 11.41 11.35 14.41
C LEU A 454 11.03 11.00 15.86
N GLY A 455 10.48 9.81 16.09
CA GLY A 455 10.20 9.31 17.45
C GLY A 455 11.46 9.12 18.29
N ALA A 456 12.57 8.68 17.68
CA ALA A 456 13.85 8.54 18.38
C ALA A 456 14.49 9.90 18.72
N ILE A 457 14.20 10.95 17.96
CA ILE A 457 14.63 12.34 18.25
C ILE A 457 13.86 12.89 19.46
N ILE A 458 12.53 12.74 19.49
CA ILE A 458 11.68 13.23 20.61
C ILE A 458 11.98 12.49 21.91
N SER A 459 12.12 11.20 21.85
CA SER A 459 12.31 10.33 23.01
C SER A 459 13.39 9.31 22.70
N PRO A 460 14.67 9.67 22.90
CA PRO A 460 15.74 8.66 22.80
C PRO A 460 15.40 7.54 23.77
N ALA A 461 15.21 6.32 23.26
CA ALA A 461 14.82 5.19 24.08
C ALA A 461 15.82 5.00 25.22
N GLU A 462 15.31 4.71 26.41
CA GLU A 462 16.09 4.14 27.49
C GLU A 462 16.90 2.97 26.92
N ALA A 463 18.20 2.95 27.17
CA ALA A 463 19.08 1.88 26.73
C ALA A 463 18.48 0.54 27.13
N GLY A 464 18.52 -0.46 26.23
CA GLY A 464 17.90 -1.76 26.45
C GLY A 464 18.29 -2.34 27.81
N ALA A 465 17.39 -3.12 28.40
CA ALA A 465 17.48 -3.69 29.75
C ALA A 465 18.83 -4.39 29.98
N GLY A 466 19.82 -3.69 30.43
CA GLY A 466 21.19 -4.16 30.66
C GLY A 466 22.25 -3.06 30.73
N ALA A 467 21.97 -1.87 30.20
CA ALA A 467 22.90 -0.76 30.34
C ALA A 467 22.51 0.05 31.60
N VAL A 468 23.34 -0.03 32.62
CA VAL A 468 23.29 0.87 33.81
C VAL A 468 23.73 2.25 33.31
N ARG A 469 22.79 3.06 32.84
CA ARG A 469 23.01 4.51 32.67
C ARG A 469 22.52 5.23 33.91
N ALA A 470 23.30 6.21 34.36
CA ALA A 470 22.86 7.14 35.40
C ALA A 470 21.50 7.75 34.98
N PRO A 471 20.55 7.90 35.90
CA PRO A 471 19.26 8.52 35.61
C PRO A 471 19.50 9.92 35.03
N VAL A 472 18.93 10.17 33.83
CA VAL A 472 18.97 11.50 33.22
C VAL A 472 18.12 12.42 34.10
N PRO A 473 18.63 13.60 34.56
CA PRO A 473 17.85 14.56 35.30
C PRO A 473 16.52 14.88 34.60
N ALA A 474 15.43 15.03 35.37
CA ALA A 474 14.10 15.25 34.81
C ALA A 474 14.04 16.50 33.90
N GLU A 475 14.77 17.56 34.26
CA GLU A 475 14.90 18.77 33.45
C GLU A 475 15.55 18.50 32.10
N ALA A 476 16.68 17.79 32.07
CA ALA A 476 17.36 17.44 30.82
C ALA A 476 16.52 16.51 29.94
N ALA A 477 15.65 15.68 30.53
CA ALA A 477 14.69 14.85 29.80
C ALA A 477 13.54 15.69 29.23
N HIS A 478 13.12 16.74 29.96
CA HIS A 478 12.11 17.70 29.50
C HIS A 478 12.63 18.52 28.32
N ASP A 479 13.79 19.15 28.47
CA ASP A 479 14.42 19.97 27.42
C ASP A 479 14.63 19.19 26.13
N ARG A 480 15.09 17.95 26.23
CA ARG A 480 15.21 17.06 25.03
C ARG A 480 13.88 16.81 24.35
N ARG A 481 12.79 16.62 25.10
CA ARG A 481 11.46 16.44 24.51
C ARG A 481 10.97 17.70 23.81
N VAL A 482 11.20 18.86 24.42
CA VAL A 482 10.82 20.15 23.81
C VAL A 482 11.63 20.40 22.55
N ILE A 483 12.95 20.30 22.60
CA ILE A 483 13.83 20.48 21.42
C ILE A 483 13.48 19.46 20.34
N GLY A 484 13.34 18.18 20.70
CA GLY A 484 12.95 17.13 19.76
C GLY A 484 11.58 17.40 19.14
N GLY A 485 10.62 17.90 19.92
CA GLY A 485 9.29 18.31 19.44
C GLY A 485 9.37 19.47 18.44
N VAL A 486 10.20 20.48 18.71
CA VAL A 486 10.43 21.60 17.80
C VAL A 486 11.07 21.13 16.49
N VAL A 487 12.11 20.29 16.56
CA VAL A 487 12.77 19.73 15.35
C VAL A 487 11.79 18.92 14.51
N VAL A 488 10.98 18.07 15.13
CA VAL A 488 9.97 17.25 14.42
C VAL A 488 8.88 18.15 13.84
N GLY A 489 8.40 19.14 14.59
CA GLY A 489 7.40 20.11 14.11
C GLY A 489 7.93 20.91 12.91
N ALA A 490 9.16 21.39 12.99
CA ALA A 490 9.82 22.10 11.89
C ALA A 490 9.97 21.22 10.63
N TYR A 491 10.37 19.96 10.80
CA TYR A 491 10.45 19.01 9.68
C TYR A 491 9.10 18.79 9.00
N VAL A 492 8.04 18.54 9.77
CA VAL A 492 6.68 18.34 9.22
C VAL A 492 6.19 19.62 8.52
N LEU A 493 6.46 20.79 9.10
CA LEU A 493 6.13 22.08 8.48
C LEU A 493 6.88 22.27 7.16
N LEU A 494 8.16 21.97 7.11
CA LEU A 494 8.96 22.08 5.88
C LEU A 494 8.46 21.13 4.79
N VAL A 495 8.06 19.90 5.14
CA VAL A 495 7.41 18.96 4.20
C VAL A 495 6.08 19.56 3.70
N ALA A 496 5.27 20.15 4.58
CA ALA A 496 4.01 20.79 4.19
C ALA A 496 4.22 21.99 3.25
N LEU A 497 5.22 22.82 3.51
CA LEU A 497 5.58 23.94 2.63
C LEU A 497 6.11 23.44 1.27
N CYS A 498 6.95 22.42 1.28
CA CYS A 498 7.44 21.79 0.06
C CYS A 498 6.27 21.20 -0.76
N PHE A 499 5.35 20.47 -0.12
CA PHE A 499 4.15 19.96 -0.76
C PHE A 499 3.30 21.08 -1.36
N ALA A 500 3.07 22.17 -0.61
CA ALA A 500 2.29 23.31 -1.08
C ALA A 500 2.94 24.01 -2.29
N TYR A 501 4.27 24.09 -2.33
CA TYR A 501 5.01 24.62 -3.47
C TYR A 501 4.79 23.79 -4.73
N PHE A 502 4.82 22.45 -4.62
CA PHE A 502 4.63 21.53 -5.75
C PHE A 502 3.15 21.21 -6.03
N TYR A 503 2.22 21.59 -5.16
CA TYR A 503 0.79 21.24 -5.28
C TYR A 503 0.17 21.51 -6.67
N PRO A 504 0.46 22.65 -7.36
CA PRO A 504 -0.10 22.90 -8.68
C PRO A 504 0.19 21.79 -9.70
N ILE A 505 1.39 21.22 -9.69
CA ILE A 505 1.79 20.14 -10.62
C ILE A 505 1.37 18.75 -10.14
N PHE A 506 0.79 18.62 -8.96
CA PHE A 506 0.16 17.37 -8.52
C PHE A 506 -1.31 17.27 -8.93
N VAL A 507 -1.95 18.41 -9.20
CA VAL A 507 -3.40 18.47 -9.46
C VAL A 507 -3.77 19.01 -10.85
N GLY A 508 -2.79 19.27 -11.70
CA GLY A 508 -3.01 19.76 -13.06
C GLY A 508 -3.51 21.21 -13.11
N ARG A 509 -3.10 22.05 -12.14
CA ARG A 509 -3.48 23.46 -12.14
C ARG A 509 -2.74 24.23 -13.22
N VAL A 510 -3.48 25.02 -14.00
CA VAL A 510 -2.89 25.91 -15.01
C VAL A 510 -2.13 27.04 -14.30
N ILE A 511 -0.83 27.16 -14.55
CA ILE A 511 0.08 28.17 -13.99
C ILE A 511 0.96 28.78 -15.07
N PRO A 512 1.57 29.97 -14.85
CA PRO A 512 2.57 30.52 -15.74
C PRO A 512 3.68 29.50 -16.01
N TYR A 513 4.14 29.44 -17.26
CA TYR A 513 5.20 28.49 -17.67
C TYR A 513 6.49 28.69 -16.85
N ALA A 514 6.83 29.93 -16.51
CA ALA A 514 7.99 30.24 -15.66
C ALA A 514 7.85 29.59 -14.25
N ASP A 515 6.63 29.64 -13.68
CA ASP A 515 6.34 29.03 -12.38
C ASP A 515 6.37 27.50 -12.44
N TRP A 516 5.91 26.93 -13.55
CA TRP A 516 6.02 25.50 -13.80
C TRP A 516 7.49 25.08 -13.92
N SER A 517 8.26 25.78 -14.77
CA SER A 517 9.69 25.51 -14.99
C SER A 517 10.52 25.61 -13.69
N ALA A 518 10.21 26.58 -12.82
CA ALA A 518 10.84 26.72 -11.51
C ALA A 518 10.63 25.53 -10.57
N ARG A 519 9.65 24.66 -10.86
CA ARG A 519 9.38 23.42 -10.14
C ARG A 519 10.10 22.21 -10.70
N MET A 520 10.77 22.32 -11.83
CA MET A 520 11.55 21.26 -12.45
C MET A 520 13.00 21.29 -11.91
N TRP A 521 13.17 20.85 -10.65
CA TRP A 521 14.44 21.01 -9.92
C TRP A 521 15.60 20.17 -10.45
N LEU A 522 15.34 18.98 -11.01
CA LEU A 522 16.38 18.16 -11.62
C LEU A 522 16.35 18.39 -13.14
N ASP A 523 17.06 19.42 -13.57
CA ASP A 523 17.13 19.92 -14.92
C ASP A 523 17.13 18.81 -16.00
N GLY A 524 16.14 18.82 -16.90
CA GLY A 524 15.95 17.85 -17.96
C GLY A 524 15.68 16.40 -17.54
N ARG A 525 15.57 16.09 -16.23
CA ARG A 525 15.30 14.72 -15.75
C ARG A 525 13.85 14.51 -15.32
N TRP A 526 13.18 15.56 -14.90
CA TRP A 526 11.78 15.49 -14.49
C TRP A 526 10.82 15.70 -15.66
N ILE A 527 11.32 16.04 -16.82
CA ILE A 527 10.54 16.30 -18.03
C ILE A 527 10.80 15.22 -19.07
#